data_6a6202fe16c82ae78dd6590db3cefe5b
#
_entry.id   6a6202fe16c82ae78dd6590db3cefe5b
#
_cell.length_a   1.000
_cell.length_b   1.000
_cell.length_c   1.000
_cell.angle_alpha   90.00
_cell.angle_beta   90.00
_cell.angle_gamma   90.00
#
_symmetry.space_group_name_H-M   'P 1'
#
loop_
_entity.id
_entity.type
_entity.pdbx_description
1 polymer ?
#
loop_
_entity_poly.entity_id
_entity_poly.type
_entity_poly.pdbx_seq_one_letter_code
_entity_poly.pdbx_strand_id
1 'polypeptide(L)'
;MLKRKIVNELETWASGAHKKALLLKGARQVGKTTSVREFAKQHYSHFVEINFEKYPTARQAFDGNLDANTIISQLSIMGFGPFVESKTLVFFDEIQTCPNARTAIKFLVEDGRFDYIESGSLLGLNYADVSSYPVGFEYSVNMYPLDFEEFLWAKGVSKEVIEPLKAAIHEKQPISDFMHEQLSRYYREYLIVGGMPEVVKTYLQDVDFSKTLHAQRSIVDNYRDDIAKYAGAEKAKAKLFFDAIPSELSKQKKRFIIADIEQRATAQKYENAAQWLIDAGIAYFSYNTHDLLLPFEQYEKRNLYKVFLLDTGLLCSMWREPIQWQVLQGSIEINEGALTENFVAAELVKKGYTLHYYDRKSRQELDFLIAR
;
A
#
# COMPACT_ATOMS: atom_id res chain seq x y z
N MET A 1 3.32 -10.72 16.73
CA MET A 1 3.64 -10.03 15.47
C MET A 1 2.64 -10.44 14.40
N LEU A 2 2.26 -9.54 13.47
CA LEU A 2 1.36 -9.88 12.38
C LEU A 2 2.11 -10.66 11.28
N LYS A 3 1.56 -11.81 10.87
CA LYS A 3 2.08 -12.56 9.71
C LYS A 3 1.75 -11.80 8.43
N ARG A 4 2.71 -11.72 7.50
CA ARG A 4 2.58 -10.97 6.24
C ARG A 4 3.01 -11.82 5.06
N LYS A 5 2.28 -11.73 3.95
CA LYS A 5 2.60 -12.43 2.69
C LYS A 5 3.91 -11.92 2.07
N ILE A 6 4.28 -10.66 2.33
CA ILE A 6 5.53 -10.08 1.85
C ILE A 6 6.76 -10.88 2.29
N VAL A 7 6.68 -11.65 3.39
CA VAL A 7 7.77 -12.50 3.85
C VAL A 7 8.13 -13.54 2.80
N ASN A 8 7.15 -14.11 2.07
CA ASN A 8 7.43 -15.07 1.00
C ASN A 8 8.23 -14.44 -0.15
N GLU A 9 7.95 -13.16 -0.48
CA GLU A 9 8.72 -12.42 -1.48
C GLU A 9 10.16 -12.17 -1.02
N LEU A 10 10.34 -11.80 0.26
CA LEU A 10 11.65 -11.60 0.87
C LEU A 10 12.46 -12.92 0.89
N GLU A 11 11.83 -14.04 1.22
CA GLU A 11 12.45 -15.37 1.21
C GLU A 11 12.84 -15.80 -0.20
N THR A 12 11.95 -15.58 -1.18
CA THR A 12 12.22 -15.88 -2.59
C THR A 12 13.42 -15.06 -3.09
N TRP A 13 13.43 -13.75 -2.79
CA TRP A 13 14.55 -12.88 -3.11
C TRP A 13 15.85 -13.34 -2.45
N ALA A 14 15.82 -13.70 -1.15
CA ALA A 14 17.00 -14.10 -0.40
C ALA A 14 17.60 -15.42 -0.90
N SER A 15 16.81 -16.32 -1.47
CA SER A 15 17.26 -17.60 -2.03
C SER A 15 17.91 -17.47 -3.42
N GLY A 16 17.86 -16.30 -4.06
CA GLY A 16 18.43 -16.06 -5.38
C GLY A 16 19.95 -16.10 -5.40
N ALA A 17 20.54 -16.69 -6.47
CA ALA A 17 21.98 -16.81 -6.64
C ALA A 17 22.69 -15.48 -6.99
N HIS A 18 22.00 -14.59 -7.70
CA HIS A 18 22.50 -13.26 -8.06
C HIS A 18 21.49 -12.22 -7.56
N LYS A 19 21.66 -11.81 -6.32
CA LYS A 19 20.72 -10.90 -5.65
C LYS A 19 20.90 -9.48 -6.15
N LYS A 20 19.86 -8.96 -6.75
CA LYS A 20 19.69 -7.52 -6.92
C LYS A 20 19.26 -6.91 -5.60
N ALA A 21 19.46 -5.62 -5.40
CA ALA A 21 18.83 -4.94 -4.27
C ALA A 21 17.30 -5.08 -4.35
N LEU A 22 16.64 -5.22 -3.20
CA LEU A 22 15.19 -5.27 -3.12
C LEU A 22 14.65 -3.91 -2.69
N LEU A 23 13.88 -3.24 -3.55
CA LEU A 23 13.18 -2.02 -3.19
C LEU A 23 11.74 -2.32 -2.74
N LEU A 24 11.48 -2.14 -1.45
CA LEU A 24 10.15 -2.30 -0.86
C LEU A 24 9.39 -0.98 -0.88
N LYS A 25 8.42 -0.86 -1.81
CA LYS A 25 7.58 0.33 -2.00
C LYS A 25 6.23 0.16 -1.32
N GLY A 26 5.60 1.24 -0.92
CA GLY A 26 4.24 1.22 -0.40
C GLY A 26 3.90 2.51 0.33
N ALA A 27 2.61 2.72 0.58
CA ALA A 27 2.14 3.85 1.38
C ALA A 27 2.81 3.89 2.76
N ARG A 28 2.74 5.03 3.43
CA ARG A 28 3.22 5.12 4.81
C ARG A 28 2.42 4.20 5.73
N GLN A 29 3.07 3.68 6.78
CA GLN A 29 2.48 2.88 7.86
C GLN A 29 1.94 1.50 7.46
N VAL A 30 2.22 1.00 6.24
CA VAL A 30 1.84 -0.37 5.82
C VAL A 30 2.74 -1.47 6.41
N GLY A 31 3.82 -1.09 7.14
CA GLY A 31 4.67 -2.01 7.88
C GLY A 31 5.97 -2.41 7.21
N LYS A 32 6.49 -1.66 6.23
CA LYS A 32 7.73 -1.93 5.48
C LYS A 32 8.91 -2.22 6.40
N THR A 33 9.31 -1.23 7.20
CA THR A 33 10.45 -1.33 8.12
C THR A 33 10.33 -2.50 9.09
N THR A 34 9.12 -2.73 9.64
CA THR A 34 8.86 -3.84 10.56
C THR A 34 9.08 -5.19 9.88
N SER A 35 8.59 -5.36 8.65
CA SER A 35 8.73 -6.62 7.90
C SER A 35 10.19 -6.94 7.57
N VAL A 36 10.98 -5.92 7.17
CA VAL A 36 12.41 -6.09 6.89
C VAL A 36 13.17 -6.45 8.16
N ARG A 37 12.92 -5.77 9.29
CA ARG A 37 13.57 -6.07 10.57
C ARG A 37 13.33 -7.50 11.03
N GLU A 38 12.11 -7.99 10.90
CA GLU A 38 11.77 -9.35 11.31
C GLU A 38 12.37 -10.40 10.36
N PHE A 39 12.34 -10.14 9.07
CA PHE A 39 13.00 -10.96 8.08
C PHE A 39 14.51 -11.05 8.35
N ALA A 40 15.16 -9.92 8.60
CA ALA A 40 16.58 -9.84 8.90
C ALA A 40 16.97 -10.69 10.11
N LYS A 41 16.18 -10.63 11.20
CA LYS A 41 16.42 -11.42 12.42
C LYS A 41 16.42 -12.93 12.19
N GLN A 42 15.65 -13.39 11.21
CA GLN A 42 15.49 -14.82 10.94
C GLN A 42 16.52 -15.36 9.95
N HIS A 43 17.02 -14.51 9.04
CA HIS A 43 17.80 -14.94 7.88
C HIS A 43 19.25 -14.46 7.87
N TYR A 44 19.62 -13.45 8.69
CA TYR A 44 20.95 -12.85 8.67
C TYR A 44 21.58 -12.81 10.08
N SER A 45 22.88 -13.08 10.16
CA SER A 45 23.64 -12.98 11.41
C SER A 45 23.89 -11.51 11.80
N HIS A 46 23.97 -10.63 10.82
CA HIS A 46 24.19 -9.19 11.01
C HIS A 46 23.18 -8.39 10.21
N PHE A 47 22.66 -7.35 10.84
CA PHE A 47 21.69 -6.44 10.23
C PHE A 47 22.12 -5.00 10.49
N VAL A 48 22.34 -4.25 9.41
CA VAL A 48 22.73 -2.85 9.46
C VAL A 48 21.59 -2.02 8.87
N GLU A 49 20.87 -1.32 9.73
CA GLU A 49 19.78 -0.43 9.35
C GLU A 49 20.23 1.02 9.35
N ILE A 50 20.06 1.69 8.21
CA ILE A 50 20.36 3.10 8.01
C ILE A 50 19.08 3.80 7.56
N ASN A 51 18.41 4.43 8.53
CA ASN A 51 17.23 5.25 8.27
C ASN A 51 17.68 6.69 8.02
N PHE A 52 17.54 7.17 6.79
CA PHE A 52 18.03 8.48 6.36
C PHE A 52 17.22 9.68 6.89
N GLU A 53 16.01 9.46 7.43
CA GLU A 53 15.28 10.50 8.18
C GLU A 53 15.78 10.59 9.61
N LYS A 54 16.05 9.44 10.25
CA LYS A 54 16.55 9.36 11.63
C LYS A 54 18.02 9.79 11.75
N TYR A 55 18.84 9.43 10.75
CA TYR A 55 20.27 9.71 10.71
C TYR A 55 20.63 10.56 9.47
N PRO A 56 20.27 11.86 9.44
CA PRO A 56 20.53 12.70 8.26
C PRO A 56 22.01 12.80 7.86
N THR A 57 22.90 12.69 8.86
CA THR A 57 24.36 12.72 8.64
C THR A 57 24.86 11.50 7.84
N ALA A 58 24.16 10.37 7.89
CA ALA A 58 24.52 9.18 7.11
C ALA A 58 24.48 9.44 5.58
N ARG A 59 23.76 10.48 5.13
CA ARG A 59 23.73 10.89 3.72
C ARG A 59 25.12 11.31 3.21
N GLN A 60 25.98 11.84 4.10
CA GLN A 60 27.32 12.28 3.77
C GLN A 60 28.21 11.13 3.27
N ALA A 61 27.89 9.87 3.66
CA ALA A 61 28.60 8.70 3.13
C ALA A 61 28.37 8.45 1.63
N PHE A 62 27.41 9.15 1.04
CA PHE A 62 27.04 9.07 -0.36
C PHE A 62 27.36 10.38 -1.13
N ASP A 63 28.10 11.30 -0.49
CA ASP A 63 28.61 12.49 -1.14
C ASP A 63 30.00 12.21 -1.74
N GLY A 64 30.19 12.47 -3.02
CA GLY A 64 31.46 12.24 -3.71
C GLY A 64 31.54 10.89 -4.44
N ASN A 65 32.56 10.07 -4.14
CA ASN A 65 32.73 8.78 -4.79
C ASN A 65 31.72 7.75 -4.30
N LEU A 66 31.00 7.13 -5.23
CA LEU A 66 29.97 6.13 -4.92
C LEU A 66 30.48 4.69 -5.02
N ASP A 67 31.80 4.46 -4.91
CA ASP A 67 32.33 3.12 -4.85
C ASP A 67 32.03 2.43 -3.48
N ALA A 68 31.83 1.13 -3.51
CA ALA A 68 31.39 0.37 -2.35
C ALA A 68 32.36 0.45 -1.17
N ASN A 69 33.69 0.45 -1.41
CA ASN A 69 34.69 0.50 -0.34
C ASN A 69 34.63 1.83 0.41
N THR A 70 34.53 2.94 -0.33
CA THR A 70 34.43 4.29 0.24
C THR A 70 33.14 4.41 1.08
N ILE A 71 32.00 4.00 0.53
CA ILE A 71 30.71 4.08 1.23
C ILE A 71 30.71 3.24 2.51
N ILE A 72 31.11 1.97 2.43
CA ILE A 72 31.13 1.07 3.60
C ILE A 72 32.11 1.54 4.67
N SER A 73 33.28 2.05 4.27
CA SER A 73 34.27 2.63 5.21
C SER A 73 33.71 3.85 5.95
N GLN A 74 33.06 4.76 5.21
CA GLN A 74 32.46 5.96 5.79
C GLN A 74 31.31 5.61 6.74
N LEU A 75 30.42 4.70 6.35
CA LEU A 75 29.36 4.22 7.21
C LEU A 75 29.92 3.55 8.49
N SER A 76 31.01 2.77 8.35
CA SER A 76 31.67 2.15 9.51
C SER A 76 32.25 3.18 10.47
N ILE A 77 32.91 4.23 9.98
CA ILE A 77 33.43 5.35 10.80
C ILE A 77 32.30 6.12 11.48
N MET A 78 31.11 6.22 10.85
CA MET A 78 29.92 6.80 11.44
C MET A 78 29.26 5.91 12.51
N GLY A 79 29.78 4.70 12.75
CA GLY A 79 29.30 3.78 13.78
C GLY A 79 28.23 2.81 13.32
N PHE A 80 27.96 2.72 12.00
CA PHE A 80 27.13 1.66 11.46
C PHE A 80 27.94 0.36 11.28
N GLY A 81 27.30 -0.79 11.49
CA GLY A 81 27.95 -2.10 11.33
C GLY A 81 27.64 -3.05 12.49
N PRO A 82 28.31 -4.20 12.59
CA PRO A 82 29.43 -4.61 11.73
C PRO A 82 29.00 -5.04 10.33
N PHE A 83 29.85 -4.80 9.33
CA PHE A 83 29.71 -5.28 7.96
C PHE A 83 30.54 -6.55 7.78
N VAL A 84 29.87 -7.72 7.82
CA VAL A 84 30.51 -9.04 7.66
C VAL A 84 30.07 -9.62 6.32
N GLU A 85 31.03 -9.87 5.44
CA GLU A 85 30.79 -10.38 4.08
C GLU A 85 29.92 -11.63 4.09
N SER A 86 28.96 -11.69 3.18
CA SER A 86 27.97 -12.78 3.00
C SER A 86 27.09 -13.08 4.22
N LYS A 87 27.13 -12.25 5.28
CA LYS A 87 26.36 -12.45 6.51
C LYS A 87 25.53 -11.23 6.93
N THR A 88 25.75 -10.09 6.28
CA THR A 88 25.09 -8.83 6.62
C THR A 88 24.03 -8.49 5.61
N LEU A 89 22.81 -8.20 6.10
CA LEU A 89 21.80 -7.46 5.37
C LEU A 89 21.94 -5.99 5.68
N VAL A 90 22.13 -5.16 4.65
CA VAL A 90 22.13 -3.70 4.74
C VAL A 90 20.76 -3.19 4.33
N PHE A 91 20.13 -2.41 5.19
CA PHE A 91 18.80 -1.88 4.97
C PHE A 91 18.83 -0.35 4.94
N PHE A 92 18.54 0.21 3.77
CA PHE A 92 18.37 1.64 3.57
C PHE A 92 16.90 2.01 3.69
N ASP A 93 16.52 2.53 4.86
CA ASP A 93 15.14 2.93 5.14
C ASP A 93 14.94 4.42 4.80
N GLU A 94 13.78 4.76 4.24
CA GLU A 94 13.42 6.09 3.73
C GLU A 94 14.42 6.59 2.67
N ILE A 95 14.78 5.70 1.71
CA ILE A 95 15.81 5.91 0.67
C ILE A 95 15.57 7.16 -0.18
N GLN A 96 14.32 7.58 -0.36
CA GLN A 96 13.98 8.78 -1.13
C GLN A 96 14.58 10.07 -0.54
N THR A 97 14.96 10.05 0.74
CA THR A 97 15.58 11.20 1.39
C THR A 97 17.09 11.28 1.13
N CYS A 98 17.68 10.26 0.47
CA CYS A 98 19.07 10.20 0.06
C CYS A 98 19.20 9.72 -1.41
N PRO A 99 18.96 10.57 -2.42
CA PRO A 99 18.99 10.18 -3.83
C PRO A 99 20.33 9.57 -4.29
N ASN A 100 21.44 10.03 -3.69
CA ASN A 100 22.77 9.49 -3.99
C ASN A 100 22.92 8.04 -3.51
N ALA A 101 22.34 7.67 -2.37
CA ALA A 101 22.33 6.28 -1.91
C ALA A 101 21.62 5.37 -2.92
N ARG A 102 20.50 5.84 -3.49
CA ARG A 102 19.78 5.09 -4.53
C ARG A 102 20.61 4.97 -5.81
N THR A 103 21.35 6.01 -6.20
CA THR A 103 22.30 5.94 -7.33
C THR A 103 23.43 4.95 -7.04
N ALA A 104 23.90 4.87 -5.78
CA ALA A 104 24.99 4.01 -5.36
C ALA A 104 24.65 2.52 -5.35
N ILE A 105 23.35 2.15 -5.29
CA ILE A 105 22.90 0.74 -5.26
C ILE A 105 23.53 -0.11 -6.36
N LYS A 106 23.67 0.44 -7.57
CA LYS A 106 24.33 -0.26 -8.67
C LYS A 106 25.73 -0.75 -8.25
N PHE A 107 26.55 0.14 -7.73
CA PHE A 107 27.94 -0.16 -7.38
C PHE A 107 28.03 -1.06 -6.14
N LEU A 108 27.10 -0.91 -5.19
CA LEU A 108 27.00 -1.75 -3.99
C LEU A 108 26.60 -3.18 -4.34
N VAL A 109 25.68 -3.36 -5.29
CA VAL A 109 25.29 -4.69 -5.79
C VAL A 109 26.37 -5.33 -6.65
N GLU A 110 27.06 -4.56 -7.50
CA GLU A 110 28.20 -5.04 -8.29
C GLU A 110 29.37 -5.54 -7.42
N ASP A 111 29.60 -4.91 -6.27
CA ASP A 111 30.58 -5.33 -5.27
C ASP A 111 30.28 -6.70 -4.67
N GLY A 112 29.03 -7.05 -4.45
CA GLY A 112 28.54 -8.39 -4.12
C GLY A 112 28.82 -8.88 -2.71
N ARG A 113 29.46 -8.11 -1.82
CA ARG A 113 29.79 -8.52 -0.45
C ARG A 113 28.59 -8.61 0.48
N PHE A 114 27.55 -7.79 0.25
CA PHE A 114 26.40 -7.68 1.14
C PHE A 114 25.10 -7.76 0.35
N ASP A 115 24.03 -8.13 1.04
CA ASP A 115 22.68 -8.04 0.51
C ASP A 115 22.06 -6.69 0.88
N TYR A 116 21.27 -6.12 -0.03
CA TYR A 116 20.68 -4.78 0.15
C TYR A 116 19.17 -4.81 0.02
N ILE A 117 18.49 -4.26 1.02
CA ILE A 117 17.07 -3.92 0.94
C ILE A 117 16.96 -2.40 1.07
N GLU A 118 16.10 -1.83 0.25
CA GLU A 118 15.72 -0.43 0.30
C GLU A 118 14.24 -0.33 0.66
N SER A 119 13.84 0.69 1.41
CA SER A 119 12.44 1.02 1.56
C SER A 119 12.19 2.49 1.33
N GLY A 120 11.01 2.79 0.79
CA GLY A 120 10.60 4.17 0.62
C GLY A 120 9.08 4.29 0.46
N SER A 121 8.55 5.45 0.81
CA SER A 121 7.17 5.77 0.46
C SER A 121 7.05 5.94 -1.05
N LEU A 122 5.94 5.46 -1.63
CA LEU A 122 5.68 5.60 -3.07
C LEU A 122 5.85 7.05 -3.53
N LEU A 123 5.31 7.99 -2.77
CA LEU A 123 5.40 9.41 -3.03
C LEU A 123 6.85 9.90 -3.15
N GLY A 124 7.67 9.61 -2.14
CA GLY A 124 9.05 10.07 -2.13
C GLY A 124 9.90 9.46 -3.24
N LEU A 125 9.62 8.19 -3.62
CA LEU A 125 10.35 7.50 -4.69
C LEU A 125 10.01 8.04 -6.08
N ASN A 126 8.75 8.44 -6.31
CA ASN A 126 8.30 8.95 -7.60
C ASN A 126 8.80 10.38 -7.88
N TYR A 127 9.05 11.17 -6.83
CA TYR A 127 9.44 12.57 -6.95
C TYR A 127 10.87 12.87 -6.46
N ALA A 128 11.67 11.85 -6.14
CA ALA A 128 13.07 12.03 -5.77
C ALA A 128 13.93 12.39 -6.99
N ASP A 129 14.78 13.41 -6.83
CA ASP A 129 15.77 13.80 -7.83
C ASP A 129 16.95 12.80 -7.80
N VAL A 130 16.80 11.69 -8.52
CA VAL A 130 17.82 10.65 -8.62
C VAL A 130 18.63 10.85 -9.89
N SER A 131 19.96 11.04 -9.75
CA SER A 131 20.85 11.27 -10.89
C SER A 131 20.89 10.09 -11.88
N SER A 132 20.74 8.87 -11.37
CA SER A 132 20.65 7.64 -12.17
C SER A 132 19.91 6.55 -11.40
N TYR A 133 18.89 5.98 -12.02
CA TYR A 133 18.19 4.82 -11.45
C TYR A 133 19.04 3.55 -11.60
N PRO A 134 19.04 2.64 -10.62
CA PRO A 134 19.80 1.38 -10.66
C PRO A 134 19.14 0.33 -11.56
N VAL A 135 18.90 0.67 -12.82
CA VAL A 135 18.26 -0.21 -13.81
C VAL A 135 19.05 -1.50 -13.96
N GLY A 136 18.38 -2.64 -13.77
CA GLY A 136 19.00 -3.94 -13.83
C GLY A 136 19.60 -4.45 -12.51
N PHE A 137 19.77 -3.58 -11.51
CA PHE A 137 20.36 -3.89 -10.19
C PHE A 137 19.36 -3.87 -9.04
N GLU A 138 18.13 -3.49 -9.30
CA GLU A 138 17.04 -3.38 -8.34
C GLU A 138 15.86 -4.27 -8.76
N TYR A 139 15.22 -4.89 -7.77
CA TYR A 139 13.94 -5.58 -7.90
C TYR A 139 12.92 -4.89 -7.00
N SER A 140 11.80 -4.43 -7.55
CA SER A 140 10.80 -3.67 -6.81
C SER A 140 9.61 -4.51 -6.42
N VAL A 141 9.20 -4.42 -5.16
CA VAL A 141 7.98 -5.07 -4.62
C VAL A 141 7.10 -4.02 -3.95
N ASN A 142 5.80 -4.08 -4.20
CA ASN A 142 4.83 -3.23 -3.54
C ASN A 142 4.29 -3.88 -2.27
N MET A 143 4.28 -3.13 -1.18
CA MET A 143 3.67 -3.54 0.08
C MET A 143 2.40 -2.74 0.35
N TYR A 144 1.33 -3.45 0.64
CA TYR A 144 0.00 -2.91 0.90
C TYR A 144 -0.41 -3.10 2.36
N PRO A 145 -1.51 -2.49 2.85
CA PRO A 145 -2.16 -2.90 4.09
C PRO A 145 -2.46 -4.41 4.07
N LEU A 146 -2.67 -5.03 5.24
CA LEU A 146 -3.07 -6.43 5.33
C LEU A 146 -4.24 -6.69 4.39
N ASP A 147 -4.20 -7.79 3.65
CA ASP A 147 -5.37 -8.30 2.95
C ASP A 147 -6.28 -9.07 3.92
N PHE A 148 -7.45 -9.50 3.43
CA PHE A 148 -8.41 -10.22 4.27
C PHE A 148 -7.84 -11.54 4.82
N GLU A 149 -7.02 -12.26 4.06
CA GLU A 149 -6.38 -13.50 4.52
C GLU A 149 -5.35 -13.22 5.62
N GLU A 150 -4.54 -12.18 5.48
CA GLU A 150 -3.58 -11.76 6.53
C GLU A 150 -4.32 -11.31 7.80
N PHE A 151 -5.48 -10.67 7.66
CA PHE A 151 -6.36 -10.34 8.78
C PHE A 151 -6.91 -11.60 9.46
N LEU A 152 -7.35 -12.61 8.70
CA LEU A 152 -7.76 -13.89 9.25
C LEU A 152 -6.63 -14.58 10.02
N TRP A 153 -5.40 -14.55 9.50
CA TRP A 153 -4.22 -15.04 10.24
C TRP A 153 -4.02 -14.28 11.55
N ALA A 154 -4.20 -12.97 11.53
CA ALA A 154 -4.10 -12.12 12.73
C ALA A 154 -5.19 -12.45 13.77
N LYS A 155 -6.37 -12.88 13.33
CA LYS A 155 -7.46 -13.38 14.17
C LYS A 155 -7.23 -14.81 14.68
N GLY A 156 -6.12 -15.48 14.29
CA GLY A 156 -5.78 -16.83 14.69
C GLY A 156 -6.33 -17.93 13.79
N VAL A 157 -6.94 -17.58 12.64
CA VAL A 157 -7.38 -18.58 11.65
C VAL A 157 -6.13 -19.12 10.95
N SER A 158 -5.91 -20.43 11.07
CA SER A 158 -4.71 -21.06 10.53
C SER A 158 -4.80 -21.32 9.01
N LYS A 159 -3.64 -21.55 8.37
CA LYS A 159 -3.60 -21.90 6.93
C LYS A 159 -4.37 -23.18 6.63
N GLU A 160 -4.32 -24.15 7.55
CA GLU A 160 -5.02 -25.45 7.43
C GLU A 160 -6.55 -25.29 7.32
N VAL A 161 -7.10 -24.19 7.86
CA VAL A 161 -8.53 -23.85 7.72
C VAL A 161 -8.77 -23.09 6.41
N ILE A 162 -7.85 -22.20 6.00
CA ILE A 162 -8.03 -21.33 4.83
C ILE A 162 -7.86 -22.10 3.51
N GLU A 163 -6.88 -23.00 3.41
CA GLU A 163 -6.62 -23.70 2.15
C GLU A 163 -7.78 -24.57 1.66
N PRO A 164 -8.49 -25.36 2.51
CA PRO A 164 -9.72 -26.05 2.08
C PRO A 164 -10.83 -25.10 1.63
N LEU A 165 -10.94 -23.90 2.21
CA LEU A 165 -11.91 -22.89 1.77
C LEU A 165 -11.59 -22.35 0.38
N LYS A 166 -10.32 -22.10 0.08
CA LYS A 166 -9.86 -21.71 -1.27
C LYS A 166 -10.14 -22.83 -2.27
N ALA A 167 -9.87 -24.08 -1.93
CA ALA A 167 -10.17 -25.24 -2.77
C ALA A 167 -11.67 -25.33 -3.06
N ALA A 168 -12.53 -25.21 -2.04
CA ALA A 168 -13.97 -25.23 -2.22
C ALA A 168 -14.47 -24.13 -3.18
N ILE A 169 -13.93 -22.91 -3.07
CA ILE A 169 -14.26 -21.81 -4.01
C ILE A 169 -13.83 -22.16 -5.45
N HIS A 170 -12.62 -22.68 -5.61
CA HIS A 170 -12.08 -23.05 -6.91
C HIS A 170 -12.91 -24.17 -7.57
N GLU A 171 -13.31 -25.15 -6.78
CA GLU A 171 -14.12 -26.29 -7.19
C GLU A 171 -15.62 -25.99 -7.24
N LYS A 172 -16.03 -24.76 -6.89
CA LYS A 172 -17.43 -24.33 -6.80
C LYS A 172 -18.27 -25.22 -5.86
N GLN A 173 -17.66 -25.69 -4.78
CA GLN A 173 -18.32 -26.47 -3.75
C GLN A 173 -18.85 -25.56 -2.63
N PRO A 174 -20.02 -25.84 -2.08
CA PRO A 174 -20.54 -25.07 -0.93
C PRO A 174 -19.71 -25.36 0.33
N ILE A 175 -19.59 -24.36 1.17
CA ILE A 175 -19.07 -24.50 2.54
C ILE A 175 -20.23 -24.63 3.51
N SER A 176 -19.99 -25.13 4.74
CA SER A 176 -21.06 -25.22 5.75
C SER A 176 -21.58 -23.84 6.16
N ASP A 177 -22.85 -23.77 6.55
CA ASP A 177 -23.48 -22.52 7.01
C ASP A 177 -22.71 -21.89 8.17
N PHE A 178 -22.24 -22.71 9.12
CA PHE A 178 -21.40 -22.24 10.22
C PHE A 178 -20.13 -21.53 9.74
N MET A 179 -19.40 -22.10 8.77
CA MET A 179 -18.20 -21.50 8.20
C MET A 179 -18.54 -20.21 7.47
N HIS A 180 -19.63 -20.20 6.71
CA HIS A 180 -20.10 -19.02 6.00
C HIS A 180 -20.45 -17.88 6.97
N GLU A 181 -21.17 -18.15 8.04
CA GLU A 181 -21.50 -17.15 9.07
C GLU A 181 -20.26 -16.57 9.75
N GLN A 182 -19.29 -17.43 10.14
CA GLN A 182 -18.06 -16.98 10.78
C GLN A 182 -17.20 -16.13 9.84
N LEU A 183 -17.04 -16.54 8.57
CA LEU A 183 -16.30 -15.75 7.57
C LEU A 183 -17.01 -14.44 7.27
N SER A 184 -18.34 -14.42 7.18
CA SER A 184 -19.13 -13.20 6.98
C SER A 184 -18.96 -12.22 8.15
N ARG A 185 -18.89 -12.73 9.38
CA ARG A 185 -18.59 -11.92 10.57
C ARG A 185 -17.17 -11.31 10.49
N TYR A 186 -16.16 -12.12 10.20
CA TYR A 186 -14.78 -11.63 10.05
C TYR A 186 -14.65 -10.64 8.88
N TYR A 187 -15.38 -10.85 7.80
CA TYR A 187 -15.45 -9.92 6.70
C TYR A 187 -16.00 -8.56 7.11
N ARG A 188 -17.12 -8.52 7.84
CA ARG A 188 -17.67 -7.25 8.37
C ARG A 188 -16.70 -6.58 9.34
N GLU A 189 -16.04 -7.35 10.22
CA GLU A 189 -14.97 -6.80 11.08
C GLU A 189 -13.85 -6.18 10.24
N TYR A 190 -13.40 -6.86 9.19
CA TYR A 190 -12.36 -6.34 8.30
C TYR A 190 -12.80 -5.08 7.54
N LEU A 191 -14.03 -4.99 7.08
CA LEU A 191 -14.54 -3.78 6.45
C LEU A 191 -14.42 -2.55 7.35
N ILE A 192 -14.58 -2.75 8.67
CA ILE A 192 -14.51 -1.66 9.67
C ILE A 192 -13.08 -1.41 10.13
N VAL A 193 -12.33 -2.47 10.43
CA VAL A 193 -10.97 -2.37 10.98
C VAL A 193 -9.96 -2.02 9.88
N GLY A 194 -10.13 -2.61 8.69
CA GLY A 194 -9.17 -2.52 7.60
C GLY A 194 -7.93 -3.36 7.83
N GLY A 195 -6.91 -3.09 7.00
CA GLY A 195 -5.64 -3.82 7.01
C GLY A 195 -4.44 -2.98 7.48
N MET A 196 -4.61 -1.77 7.99
CA MET A 196 -3.49 -1.00 8.52
C MET A 196 -2.89 -1.68 9.75
N PRO A 197 -1.58 -2.03 9.76
CA PRO A 197 -1.00 -2.89 10.80
C PRO A 197 -1.18 -2.39 12.24
N GLU A 198 -1.09 -1.07 12.45
CA GLU A 198 -1.30 -0.47 13.76
C GLU A 198 -2.75 -0.59 14.21
N VAL A 199 -3.68 -0.34 13.30
CA VAL A 199 -5.13 -0.47 13.56
C VAL A 199 -5.50 -1.90 13.90
N VAL A 200 -5.01 -2.88 13.09
CA VAL A 200 -5.26 -4.31 13.34
C VAL A 200 -4.71 -4.73 14.72
N LYS A 201 -3.50 -4.30 15.08
CA LYS A 201 -2.93 -4.59 16.40
C LYS A 201 -3.77 -4.00 17.53
N THR A 202 -4.16 -2.73 17.41
CA THR A 202 -5.01 -2.04 18.41
C THR A 202 -6.34 -2.77 18.59
N TYR A 203 -6.99 -3.15 17.48
CA TYR A 203 -8.24 -3.89 17.52
C TYR A 203 -8.11 -5.26 18.19
N LEU A 204 -7.05 -6.02 17.88
CA LEU A 204 -6.85 -7.36 18.42
C LEU A 204 -6.50 -7.37 19.93
N GLN A 205 -5.94 -6.28 20.45
CA GLN A 205 -5.61 -6.17 21.86
C GLN A 205 -6.84 -6.04 22.76
N ASP A 206 -7.77 -5.17 22.38
CA ASP A 206 -8.89 -4.78 23.25
C ASP A 206 -10.28 -5.08 22.64
N VAL A 207 -10.36 -5.41 21.35
CA VAL A 207 -11.62 -5.53 20.57
C VAL A 207 -12.48 -4.27 20.74
N ASP A 208 -11.82 -3.10 20.84
CA ASP A 208 -12.45 -1.80 21.10
C ASP A 208 -12.49 -0.97 19.81
N PHE A 209 -13.69 -0.75 19.29
CA PHE A 209 -13.89 0.04 18.08
C PHE A 209 -13.62 1.53 18.28
N SER A 210 -13.73 2.07 19.49
CA SER A 210 -13.42 3.47 19.75
C SER A 210 -11.91 3.73 19.63
N LYS A 211 -11.08 2.86 20.21
CA LYS A 211 -9.62 2.91 20.07
C LYS A 211 -9.19 2.66 18.62
N THR A 212 -9.84 1.71 17.97
CA THR A 212 -9.62 1.40 16.54
C THR A 212 -9.89 2.63 15.67
N LEU A 213 -11.02 3.30 15.87
CA LEU A 213 -11.40 4.52 15.15
C LEU A 213 -10.39 5.66 15.40
N HIS A 214 -9.92 5.80 16.64
CA HIS A 214 -8.89 6.80 16.97
C HIS A 214 -7.59 6.54 16.21
N ALA A 215 -7.11 5.30 16.18
CA ALA A 215 -5.92 4.91 15.42
C ALA A 215 -6.09 5.17 13.91
N GLN A 216 -7.24 4.83 13.34
CA GLN A 216 -7.56 5.08 11.93
C GLN A 216 -7.54 6.58 11.61
N ARG A 217 -8.23 7.41 12.42
CA ARG A 217 -8.26 8.86 12.22
C ARG A 217 -6.88 9.49 12.32
N SER A 218 -6.04 9.02 13.24
CA SER A 218 -4.64 9.45 13.32
C SER A 218 -3.87 9.17 12.02
N ILE A 219 -4.08 8.01 11.40
CA ILE A 219 -3.46 7.69 10.10
C ILE A 219 -3.99 8.59 8.99
N VAL A 220 -5.30 8.82 8.94
CA VAL A 220 -5.92 9.73 7.96
C VAL A 220 -5.37 11.15 8.11
N ASP A 221 -5.22 11.64 9.34
CA ASP A 221 -4.64 12.97 9.60
C ASP A 221 -3.17 13.03 9.17
N ASN A 222 -2.37 11.97 9.41
CA ASN A 222 -1.00 11.88 8.91
C ASN A 222 -0.96 11.94 7.36
N TYR A 223 -1.91 11.34 6.65
CA TYR A 223 -1.99 11.48 5.19
C TYR A 223 -2.37 12.90 4.75
N ARG A 224 -3.25 13.59 5.50
CA ARG A 224 -3.54 15.01 5.26
C ARG A 224 -2.33 15.90 5.47
N ASP A 225 -1.51 15.59 6.47
CA ASP A 225 -0.25 16.31 6.74
C ASP A 225 0.78 16.04 5.61
N ASP A 226 0.86 14.81 5.12
CA ASP A 226 1.70 14.47 3.96
C ASP A 226 1.26 15.24 2.70
N ILE A 227 -0.04 15.30 2.44
CA ILE A 227 -0.61 16.13 1.34
C ILE A 227 -0.18 17.59 1.52
N ALA A 228 -0.32 18.14 2.73
CA ALA A 228 0.03 19.54 3.01
C ALA A 228 1.52 19.83 2.83
N LYS A 229 2.39 18.83 3.12
CA LYS A 229 3.84 18.94 3.06
C LYS A 229 4.40 18.72 1.64
N TYR A 230 3.89 17.72 0.92
CA TYR A 230 4.54 17.21 -0.29
C TYR A 230 3.80 17.53 -1.60
N ALA A 231 2.50 17.88 -1.56
CA ALA A 231 1.75 18.16 -2.78
C ALA A 231 2.01 19.55 -3.39
N GLY A 232 2.93 20.34 -2.82
CA GLY A 232 3.36 21.62 -3.38
C GLY A 232 2.19 22.57 -3.68
N ALA A 233 2.12 23.07 -4.91
CA ALA A 233 1.05 23.95 -5.37
C ALA A 233 -0.34 23.29 -5.40
N GLU A 234 -0.40 21.98 -5.50
CA GLU A 234 -1.66 21.21 -5.59
C GLU A 234 -2.25 20.80 -4.24
N LYS A 235 -1.59 21.15 -3.10
CA LYS A 235 -1.97 20.71 -1.76
C LYS A 235 -3.44 20.94 -1.39
N ALA A 236 -3.99 22.10 -1.74
CA ALA A 236 -5.37 22.42 -1.42
C ALA A 236 -6.35 21.54 -2.21
N LYS A 237 -6.09 21.32 -3.49
CA LYS A 237 -6.92 20.46 -4.35
C LYS A 237 -6.77 18.99 -3.97
N ALA A 238 -5.54 18.51 -3.70
CA ALA A 238 -5.30 17.12 -3.29
C ALA A 238 -6.00 16.81 -1.97
N LYS A 239 -6.00 17.75 -1.01
CA LYS A 239 -6.74 17.60 0.25
C LYS A 239 -8.25 17.56 0.03
N LEU A 240 -8.80 18.48 -0.74
CA LEU A 240 -10.24 18.50 -1.07
C LEU A 240 -10.65 17.21 -1.79
N PHE A 241 -9.83 16.74 -2.72
CA PHE A 241 -10.08 15.50 -3.45
C PHE A 241 -10.08 14.29 -2.51
N PHE A 242 -9.05 14.17 -1.65
CA PHE A 242 -8.94 13.10 -0.66
C PHE A 242 -10.12 13.07 0.30
N ASP A 243 -10.49 14.22 0.85
CA ASP A 243 -11.60 14.35 1.80
C ASP A 243 -12.97 14.09 1.17
N ALA A 244 -13.10 14.19 -0.16
CA ALA A 244 -14.33 13.92 -0.88
C ALA A 244 -14.56 12.43 -1.20
N ILE A 245 -13.52 11.57 -1.15
CA ILE A 245 -13.62 10.15 -1.52
C ILE A 245 -14.80 9.44 -0.81
N PRO A 246 -15.00 9.56 0.52
CA PRO A 246 -16.09 8.86 1.19
C PRO A 246 -17.48 9.30 0.71
N SER A 247 -17.67 10.59 0.46
CA SER A 247 -18.96 11.11 -0.01
C SER A 247 -19.26 10.68 -1.44
N GLU A 248 -18.26 10.64 -2.30
CA GLU A 248 -18.42 10.20 -3.69
C GLU A 248 -18.74 8.71 -3.80
N LEU A 249 -18.09 7.87 -2.98
CA LEU A 249 -18.37 6.42 -2.91
C LEU A 249 -19.73 6.10 -2.28
N SER A 250 -20.29 7.00 -1.45
CA SER A 250 -21.60 6.80 -0.83
C SER A 250 -22.78 7.13 -1.77
N LYS A 251 -22.51 7.72 -2.95
CA LYS A 251 -23.56 8.01 -3.93
C LYS A 251 -24.04 6.73 -4.63
N GLN A 252 -25.28 6.74 -5.07
CA GLN A 252 -25.83 5.64 -5.88
C GLN A 252 -25.00 5.42 -7.15
N LYS A 253 -24.57 6.49 -7.82
CA LYS A 253 -23.59 6.47 -8.91
C LYS A 253 -22.24 6.87 -8.32
N LYS A 254 -21.36 5.90 -8.13
CA LYS A 254 -20.05 6.09 -7.48
C LYS A 254 -18.99 6.71 -8.41
N ARG A 255 -19.41 7.29 -9.53
CA ARG A 255 -18.54 8.08 -10.38
C ARG A 255 -18.12 9.34 -9.63
N PHE A 256 -16.82 9.59 -9.57
CA PHE A 256 -16.28 10.77 -8.91
C PHE A 256 -16.58 12.05 -9.71
N ILE A 257 -17.27 13.00 -9.10
CA ILE A 257 -17.73 14.23 -9.74
C ILE A 257 -16.98 15.43 -9.16
N ILE A 258 -16.02 15.94 -9.90
CA ILE A 258 -15.19 17.09 -9.47
C ILE A 258 -16.03 18.35 -9.17
N ALA A 259 -17.11 18.58 -9.92
CA ALA A 259 -17.98 19.73 -9.69
C ALA A 259 -18.70 19.71 -8.33
N ASP A 260 -18.81 18.55 -7.67
CA ASP A 260 -19.38 18.41 -6.33
C ASP A 260 -18.39 18.82 -5.24
N ILE A 261 -17.07 18.83 -5.56
CA ILE A 261 -16.02 19.29 -4.66
C ILE A 261 -15.84 20.81 -4.75
N GLU A 262 -15.80 21.34 -5.98
CA GLU A 262 -15.61 22.76 -6.25
C GLU A 262 -16.48 23.16 -7.44
N GLN A 263 -17.39 24.12 -7.24
CA GLN A 263 -18.26 24.61 -8.30
C GLN A 263 -17.47 25.08 -9.52
N ARG A 264 -17.87 24.66 -10.71
CA ARG A 264 -17.23 24.96 -12.00
C ARG A 264 -15.80 24.39 -12.16
N ALA A 265 -15.34 23.50 -11.27
CA ALA A 265 -14.09 22.80 -11.47
C ALA A 265 -14.20 21.74 -12.57
N THR A 266 -13.10 21.54 -13.29
CA THR A 266 -12.99 20.54 -14.35
C THR A 266 -12.03 19.43 -13.93
N ALA A 267 -12.17 18.23 -14.52
CA ALA A 267 -11.23 17.11 -14.30
C ALA A 267 -9.78 17.52 -14.57
N GLN A 268 -9.53 18.31 -15.63
CA GLN A 268 -8.19 18.80 -15.97
C GLN A 268 -7.57 19.66 -14.85
N LYS A 269 -8.38 20.50 -14.16
CA LYS A 269 -7.88 21.33 -13.04
C LYS A 269 -7.39 20.49 -11.85
N TYR A 270 -7.90 19.27 -11.68
CA TYR A 270 -7.60 18.37 -10.58
C TYR A 270 -6.70 17.20 -10.97
N GLU A 271 -6.27 17.09 -12.23
CA GLU A 271 -5.49 15.96 -12.74
C GLU A 271 -4.19 15.74 -11.95
N ASN A 272 -3.42 16.79 -11.69
CA ASN A 272 -2.18 16.71 -10.91
C ASN A 272 -2.45 16.30 -9.45
N ALA A 273 -3.52 16.81 -8.86
CA ALA A 273 -3.94 16.45 -7.49
C ALA A 273 -4.35 14.96 -7.41
N ALA A 274 -5.09 14.48 -8.40
CA ALA A 274 -5.48 13.08 -8.52
C ALA A 274 -4.24 12.18 -8.71
N GLN A 275 -3.35 12.57 -9.63
CA GLN A 275 -2.10 11.83 -9.89
C GLN A 275 -1.23 11.76 -8.63
N TRP A 276 -1.15 12.83 -7.85
CA TRP A 276 -0.41 12.85 -6.60
C TRP A 276 -0.93 11.76 -5.61
N LEU A 277 -2.26 11.59 -5.49
CA LEU A 277 -2.85 10.57 -4.61
C LEU A 277 -2.57 9.14 -5.10
N ILE A 278 -2.55 8.93 -6.42
CA ILE A 278 -2.15 7.66 -7.04
C ILE A 278 -0.69 7.37 -6.71
N ASP A 279 0.19 8.33 -6.96
CA ASP A 279 1.63 8.22 -6.76
C ASP A 279 2.00 8.03 -5.28
N ALA A 280 1.19 8.57 -4.36
CA ALA A 280 1.32 8.32 -2.93
C ALA A 280 0.85 6.92 -2.52
N GLY A 281 0.11 6.22 -3.39
CA GLY A 281 -0.46 4.91 -3.12
C GLY A 281 -1.60 4.92 -2.10
N ILE A 282 -2.24 6.07 -1.88
CA ILE A 282 -3.34 6.23 -0.92
C ILE A 282 -4.71 6.18 -1.58
N ALA A 283 -4.78 6.30 -2.91
CA ALA A 283 -6.01 6.16 -3.67
C ALA A 283 -5.79 5.31 -4.94
N TYR A 284 -6.82 4.57 -5.34
CA TYR A 284 -6.86 3.73 -6.53
C TYR A 284 -7.95 4.23 -7.46
N PHE A 285 -7.63 4.35 -8.74
CA PHE A 285 -8.55 4.84 -9.76
C PHE A 285 -9.02 3.68 -10.64
N SER A 286 -10.33 3.64 -10.88
CA SER A 286 -10.97 2.75 -11.84
C SER A 286 -11.55 3.61 -12.96
N TYR A 287 -11.01 3.46 -14.17
CA TYR A 287 -11.46 4.26 -15.31
C TYR A 287 -12.62 3.59 -16.03
N ASN A 288 -13.56 4.41 -16.53
CA ASN A 288 -14.63 3.91 -17.38
C ASN A 288 -14.08 3.50 -18.73
N THR A 289 -14.40 2.30 -19.19
CA THR A 289 -14.18 1.89 -20.58
C THR A 289 -15.49 1.98 -21.37
N HIS A 290 -15.42 2.45 -22.60
CA HIS A 290 -16.61 2.55 -23.45
C HIS A 290 -16.84 1.29 -24.29
N ASP A 291 -15.88 0.36 -24.30
CA ASP A 291 -15.96 -0.91 -24.98
C ASP A 291 -15.41 -2.03 -24.10
N LEU A 292 -15.88 -3.27 -24.30
CA LEU A 292 -15.47 -4.45 -23.55
C LEU A 292 -14.40 -5.26 -24.31
N LEU A 293 -13.52 -4.55 -25.03
CA LEU A 293 -12.42 -5.12 -25.79
C LEU A 293 -11.08 -4.88 -25.10
N LEU A 294 -10.15 -5.83 -25.22
CA LEU A 294 -8.79 -5.71 -24.73
C LEU A 294 -7.86 -5.06 -25.79
N PRO A 295 -6.86 -4.29 -25.36
CA PRO A 295 -6.61 -3.85 -23.99
C PRO A 295 -7.54 -2.70 -23.57
N PHE A 296 -8.07 -2.75 -22.35
CA PHE A 296 -9.06 -1.77 -21.86
C PHE A 296 -8.54 -0.33 -21.86
N GLU A 297 -7.22 -0.12 -21.69
CA GLU A 297 -6.56 1.18 -21.69
C GLU A 297 -6.81 2.00 -22.97
N GLN A 298 -7.01 1.33 -24.11
CA GLN A 298 -7.32 1.98 -25.38
C GLN A 298 -8.74 2.59 -25.42
N TYR A 299 -9.61 2.07 -24.58
CA TYR A 299 -11.04 2.45 -24.55
C TYR A 299 -11.39 3.28 -23.32
N GLU A 300 -10.39 3.70 -22.52
CA GLU A 300 -10.57 4.51 -21.33
C GLU A 300 -11.15 5.89 -21.62
N LYS A 301 -12.12 6.27 -20.81
CA LYS A 301 -12.57 7.65 -20.67
C LYS A 301 -11.95 8.24 -19.41
N ARG A 302 -10.77 8.82 -19.52
CA ARG A 302 -9.99 9.33 -18.38
C ARG A 302 -10.67 10.40 -17.55
N ASN A 303 -11.71 11.06 -18.10
CA ASN A 303 -12.55 12.01 -17.37
C ASN A 303 -13.70 11.34 -16.60
N LEU A 304 -13.85 10.03 -16.70
CA LEU A 304 -14.88 9.24 -16.03
C LEU A 304 -14.21 8.15 -15.18
N TYR A 305 -14.18 8.34 -13.88
CA TYR A 305 -13.53 7.39 -12.99
C TYR A 305 -14.25 7.26 -11.65
N LYS A 306 -14.07 6.11 -11.01
CA LYS A 306 -14.35 5.86 -9.59
C LYS A 306 -13.02 5.96 -8.84
N VAL A 307 -13.06 6.40 -7.58
CA VAL A 307 -11.87 6.51 -6.73
C VAL A 307 -12.09 5.72 -5.45
N PHE A 308 -11.15 4.85 -5.15
CA PHE A 308 -11.16 4.00 -3.97
C PHE A 308 -9.96 4.33 -3.07
N LEU A 309 -10.14 4.17 -1.77
CA LEU A 309 -9.07 4.35 -0.80
C LEU A 309 -8.26 3.04 -0.66
N LEU A 310 -6.97 3.16 -0.32
CA LEU A 310 -6.09 1.99 -0.15
C LEU A 310 -6.57 0.99 0.92
N ASP A 311 -7.42 1.44 1.84
CA ASP A 311 -7.87 0.64 2.99
C ASP A 311 -9.33 0.94 3.37
N THR A 312 -10.13 -0.10 3.60
CA THR A 312 -11.55 0.02 3.94
C THR A 312 -11.79 0.59 5.32
N GLY A 313 -10.93 0.25 6.29
CA GLY A 313 -11.05 0.78 7.66
C GLY A 313 -10.78 2.26 7.72
N LEU A 314 -9.79 2.75 6.94
CA LEU A 314 -9.55 4.19 6.81
C LEU A 314 -10.74 4.88 6.17
N LEU A 315 -11.31 4.32 5.09
CA LEU A 315 -12.52 4.84 4.47
C LEU A 315 -13.67 4.91 5.48
N CYS A 316 -13.90 3.84 6.25
CA CYS A 316 -14.92 3.76 7.28
C CYS A 316 -14.75 4.87 8.35
N SER A 317 -13.50 5.20 8.71
CA SER A 317 -13.19 6.22 9.72
C SER A 317 -13.39 7.67 9.24
N MET A 318 -13.42 7.89 7.92
CA MET A 318 -13.57 9.22 7.32
C MET A 318 -15.02 9.71 7.29
N TRP A 319 -16.02 8.85 7.48
CA TRP A 319 -17.39 9.31 7.67
C TRP A 319 -17.56 10.04 9.00
N ARG A 320 -18.41 11.08 9.00
CA ARG A 320 -18.65 11.91 10.19
C ARG A 320 -19.33 11.13 11.31
N GLU A 321 -20.32 10.31 10.94
CA GLU A 321 -21.07 9.49 11.89
C GLU A 321 -20.41 8.12 12.05
N PRO A 322 -20.31 7.59 13.29
CA PRO A 322 -19.79 6.26 13.54
C PRO A 322 -20.77 5.20 13.03
N ILE A 323 -20.43 4.56 11.91
CA ILE A 323 -21.26 3.54 11.26
C ILE A 323 -20.86 2.10 11.62
N GLN A 324 -19.80 1.94 12.43
CA GLN A 324 -19.18 0.64 12.70
C GLN A 324 -20.19 -0.40 13.23
N TRP A 325 -21.04 -0.02 14.19
CA TRP A 325 -22.04 -0.91 14.73
C TRP A 325 -23.08 -1.33 13.71
N GLN A 326 -23.49 -0.44 12.84
CA GLN A 326 -24.47 -0.71 11.81
C GLN A 326 -23.92 -1.69 10.77
N VAL A 327 -22.65 -1.53 10.38
CA VAL A 327 -21.95 -2.46 9.47
C VAL A 327 -21.83 -3.85 10.12
N LEU A 328 -21.46 -3.93 11.42
CA LEU A 328 -21.38 -5.21 12.14
C LEU A 328 -22.71 -5.95 12.19
N GLN A 329 -23.81 -5.22 12.36
CA GLN A 329 -25.15 -5.77 12.42
C GLN A 329 -25.72 -6.11 11.03
N GLY A 330 -25.03 -5.70 9.94
CA GLY A 330 -25.54 -5.84 8.58
C GLY A 330 -26.80 -4.99 8.32
N SER A 331 -26.93 -3.85 9.02
CA SER A 331 -28.12 -3.02 8.98
C SER A 331 -28.00 -1.78 8.10
N ILE A 332 -26.87 -1.59 7.38
CA ILE A 332 -26.68 -0.46 6.47
C ILE A 332 -26.60 -0.93 5.02
N GLU A 333 -27.60 -0.61 4.23
CA GLU A 333 -27.62 -0.93 2.78
C GLU A 333 -26.73 -0.01 1.94
N ILE A 334 -26.65 1.30 2.23
CA ILE A 334 -25.99 2.29 1.34
C ILE A 334 -24.47 2.31 1.53
N ASN A 335 -23.97 2.33 2.75
CA ASN A 335 -22.54 2.44 3.02
C ASN A 335 -21.81 1.09 2.94
N GLU A 336 -22.51 -0.03 3.14
CA GLU A 336 -21.95 -1.37 2.94
C GLU A 336 -21.53 -1.59 1.49
N GLY A 337 -22.31 -1.10 0.53
CA GLY A 337 -21.94 -1.12 -0.88
C GLY A 337 -20.67 -0.33 -1.19
N ALA A 338 -20.47 0.84 -0.54
CA ALA A 338 -19.26 1.63 -0.70
C ALA A 338 -18.02 0.93 -0.12
N LEU A 339 -18.13 0.35 1.08
CA LEU A 339 -17.07 -0.42 1.71
C LEU A 339 -16.73 -1.69 0.93
N THR A 340 -17.74 -2.42 0.45
CA THR A 340 -17.56 -3.65 -0.33
C THR A 340 -16.86 -3.37 -1.66
N GLU A 341 -17.27 -2.32 -2.40
CA GLU A 341 -16.56 -1.97 -3.64
C GLU A 341 -15.13 -1.49 -3.35
N ASN A 342 -14.91 -0.71 -2.29
CA ASN A 342 -13.56 -0.31 -1.89
C ASN A 342 -12.69 -1.51 -1.52
N PHE A 343 -13.26 -2.50 -0.80
CA PHE A 343 -12.59 -3.75 -0.49
C PHE A 343 -12.19 -4.50 -1.76
N VAL A 344 -13.11 -4.70 -2.69
CA VAL A 344 -12.82 -5.42 -3.94
C VAL A 344 -11.77 -4.69 -4.75
N ALA A 345 -11.86 -3.35 -4.87
CA ALA A 345 -10.85 -2.53 -5.55
C ALA A 345 -9.46 -2.72 -4.94
N ALA A 346 -9.34 -2.60 -3.61
CA ALA A 346 -8.08 -2.76 -2.91
C ALA A 346 -7.50 -4.18 -3.08
N GLU A 347 -8.33 -5.23 -2.99
CA GLU A 347 -7.89 -6.61 -3.18
C GLU A 347 -7.45 -6.91 -4.63
N LEU A 348 -8.10 -6.31 -5.63
CA LEU A 348 -7.69 -6.44 -7.03
C LEU A 348 -6.34 -5.75 -7.27
N VAL A 349 -6.13 -4.53 -6.74
CA VAL A 349 -4.85 -3.83 -6.85
C VAL A 349 -3.72 -4.59 -6.15
N LYS A 350 -3.95 -5.16 -4.96
CA LYS A 350 -2.97 -6.02 -4.26
C LYS A 350 -2.54 -7.23 -5.08
N LYS A 351 -3.41 -7.72 -5.97
CA LYS A 351 -3.13 -8.82 -6.92
C LYS A 351 -2.52 -8.34 -8.25
N GLY A 352 -2.23 -7.05 -8.39
CA GLY A 352 -1.58 -6.48 -9.57
C GLY A 352 -2.52 -6.15 -10.72
N TYR A 353 -3.84 -6.16 -10.51
CA TYR A 353 -4.80 -5.78 -11.56
C TYR A 353 -4.94 -4.27 -11.68
N THR A 354 -4.99 -3.78 -12.92
CA THR A 354 -5.46 -2.42 -13.24
C THR A 354 -6.99 -2.41 -13.20
N LEU A 355 -7.55 -1.39 -12.58
CA LEU A 355 -8.99 -1.30 -12.37
C LEU A 355 -9.68 -0.57 -13.51
N HIS A 356 -10.70 -1.20 -14.07
CA HIS A 356 -11.62 -0.60 -15.02
C HIS A 356 -13.06 -0.91 -14.61
N TYR A 357 -14.00 -0.09 -15.05
CA TYR A 357 -15.43 -0.36 -14.94
C TYR A 357 -16.14 -0.02 -16.26
N TYR A 358 -17.34 -0.56 -16.44
CA TYR A 358 -18.17 -0.27 -17.59
C TYR A 358 -19.50 0.32 -17.15
N ASP A 359 -19.83 1.50 -17.66
CA ASP A 359 -21.14 2.13 -17.49
C ASP A 359 -21.57 2.74 -18.82
N ARG A 360 -22.63 2.20 -19.41
CA ARG A 360 -23.23 2.71 -20.66
C ARG A 360 -24.55 3.40 -20.35
N LYS A 361 -24.49 4.71 -20.02
CA LYS A 361 -25.65 5.58 -19.78
C LYS A 361 -26.64 4.99 -18.75
N SER A 362 -26.15 4.37 -17.70
CA SER A 362 -26.93 3.74 -16.62
C SER A 362 -27.90 2.64 -17.10
N ARG A 363 -27.67 2.05 -18.26
CA ARG A 363 -28.43 0.90 -18.76
C ARG A 363 -27.77 -0.45 -18.46
N GLN A 364 -26.45 -0.46 -18.42
CA GLN A 364 -25.63 -1.62 -18.09
C GLN A 364 -24.43 -1.13 -17.31
N GLU A 365 -24.21 -1.67 -16.12
CA GLU A 365 -23.07 -1.37 -15.26
C GLU A 365 -22.35 -2.65 -14.86
N LEU A 366 -21.02 -2.63 -14.94
CA LEU A 366 -20.12 -3.64 -14.38
C LEU A 366 -19.12 -2.88 -13.51
N ASP A 367 -19.12 -3.15 -12.21
CA ASP A 367 -18.31 -2.41 -11.25
C ASP A 367 -16.81 -2.60 -11.45
N PHE A 368 -16.38 -3.80 -11.89
CA PHE A 368 -14.99 -4.09 -12.16
C PHE A 368 -14.82 -4.93 -13.41
N LEU A 369 -13.83 -4.52 -14.22
CA LEU A 369 -13.31 -5.28 -15.34
C LEU A 369 -11.83 -5.52 -15.11
N ILE A 370 -11.39 -6.76 -15.27
CA ILE A 370 -9.99 -7.16 -15.17
C ILE A 370 -9.60 -7.98 -16.41
N ALA A 371 -8.39 -7.76 -16.91
CA ALA A 371 -7.78 -8.64 -17.91
C ALA A 371 -7.10 -9.82 -17.21
N ARG A 372 -7.28 -11.02 -17.75
CA ARG A 372 -6.60 -12.25 -17.32
C ARG A 372 -5.66 -12.74 -18.41
#